data_b68679adb175986fc8072fcc31ffb112
#
_entry.id   b68679adb175986fc8072fcc31ffb112
#
_cell.length_a   1.000
_cell.length_b   1.000
_cell.length_c   1.000
_cell.angle_alpha   90.00
_cell.angle_beta   90.00
_cell.angle_gamma   90.00
#
_symmetry.space_group_name_H-M   'P 1'
#
loop_
_entity.id
_entity.type
_entity.pdbx_description
1 polymer ?
#
loop_
_entity_poly.entity_id
_entity_poly.type
_entity_poly.pdbx_seq_one_letter_code
_entity_poly.pdbx_strand_id
1 'polypeptide(L)'
;MDLAAFRALEPLCWRAPSAHNTQPWRLRYERWAVTVGWDPADALPAGDPTGRDLRLSLGAFVETCLIVAADAGLRLGWVADLDAADRRVGRLRPARHPYRTPFRTPEVWDRRTDRGRFTDGPDADVVAAVDAVARRSGGAVHVVPDGGRVGALLRAADRHVYGDPAVVAELRRWLRLDPARRDYRADGLTDRCLGLSRPAAVGLRAALAAYPVLRPLGLPRALAAAGGDPLARGGALLALVAPADLDEAGQVEFGRVLLRVWLTVQAAGLAAHPLSQLVDVPGSRDALGALLDVEPGRILHVTRVGRPVGPAPRSARRVDPGAGMATFAKPVPAS
;
A
#
# COMPACT_ATOMS: atom_id res chain seq x y z
N MET A 1 9.33 28.09 -6.94
CA MET A 1 8.25 27.08 -6.91
C MET A 1 7.00 27.78 -6.39
N ASP A 2 5.91 27.60 -7.06
CA ASP A 2 4.62 28.03 -6.55
C ASP A 2 4.07 26.96 -5.58
N LEU A 3 4.34 27.14 -4.28
CA LEU A 3 3.83 26.26 -3.22
C LEU A 3 2.29 26.32 -3.14
N ALA A 4 1.69 27.45 -3.55
CA ALA A 4 0.24 27.57 -3.60
C ALA A 4 -0.33 26.67 -4.71
N ALA A 5 0.32 26.61 -5.87
CA ALA A 5 -0.06 25.67 -6.93
C ALA A 5 0.06 24.22 -6.50
N PHE A 6 1.15 23.84 -5.79
CA PHE A 6 1.26 22.48 -5.26
C PHE A 6 0.19 22.18 -4.20
N ARG A 7 -0.13 23.15 -3.34
CA ARG A 7 -1.18 22.98 -2.32
C ARG A 7 -2.56 22.72 -2.95
N ALA A 8 -2.83 23.31 -4.10
CA ALA A 8 -4.07 23.04 -4.85
C ALA A 8 -4.10 21.59 -5.42
N LEU A 9 -2.94 20.97 -5.65
CA LEU A 9 -2.82 19.60 -6.12
C LEU A 9 -2.76 18.56 -4.99
N GLU A 10 -2.58 18.97 -3.73
CA GLU A 10 -2.48 18.08 -2.57
C GLU A 10 -3.62 17.06 -2.51
N PRO A 11 -4.90 17.40 -2.77
CA PRO A 11 -5.98 16.42 -2.74
C PRO A 11 -5.79 15.24 -3.69
N LEU A 12 -5.09 15.41 -4.81
CA LEU A 12 -4.75 14.33 -5.74
C LEU A 12 -3.69 13.40 -5.13
N CYS A 13 -2.76 13.95 -4.35
CA CYS A 13 -1.71 13.18 -3.68
C CYS A 13 -2.27 12.21 -2.63
N TRP A 14 -3.43 12.51 -2.06
CA TRP A 14 -4.11 11.62 -1.10
C TRP A 14 -4.59 10.30 -1.69
N ARG A 15 -4.38 10.06 -2.99
CA ARG A 15 -4.57 8.76 -3.65
C ARG A 15 -3.43 7.77 -3.44
N ALA A 16 -2.35 8.16 -2.81
CA ALA A 16 -1.29 7.26 -2.43
C ALA A 16 -1.82 6.07 -1.62
N PRO A 17 -1.24 4.87 -1.78
CA PRO A 17 -1.59 3.73 -0.93
C PRO A 17 -0.97 3.85 0.47
N SER A 18 -1.65 3.28 1.45
CA SER A 18 -1.09 3.05 2.79
C SER A 18 -1.63 1.76 3.40
N ALA A 19 -0.88 1.18 4.33
CA ALA A 19 -1.33 0.03 5.10
C ALA A 19 -2.69 0.34 5.74
N HIS A 20 -3.62 -0.59 5.66
CA HIS A 20 -5.03 -0.44 6.09
C HIS A 20 -5.73 0.86 5.62
N ASN A 21 -5.18 1.57 4.62
CA ASN A 21 -5.68 2.87 4.16
C ASN A 21 -5.75 3.91 5.28
N THR A 22 -4.79 3.89 6.21
CA THR A 22 -4.73 4.80 7.36
C THR A 22 -4.39 6.23 6.97
N GLN A 23 -3.75 6.45 5.81
CA GLN A 23 -3.36 7.76 5.29
C GLN A 23 -2.56 8.59 6.33
N PRO A 24 -1.42 8.07 6.81
CA PRO A 24 -0.72 8.61 7.98
C PRO A 24 0.00 9.92 7.71
N TRP A 25 0.18 10.30 6.47
CA TRP A 25 0.96 11.46 6.08
C TRP A 25 0.41 12.78 6.58
N ARG A 26 1.34 13.71 6.89
CA ARG A 26 1.07 15.09 7.24
C ARG A 26 2.00 15.99 6.44
N LEU A 27 1.45 17.06 5.88
CA LEU A 27 2.19 18.08 5.15
C LEU A 27 2.24 19.36 5.97
N ARG A 28 3.45 19.89 6.20
CA ARG A 28 3.68 21.20 6.79
C ARG A 28 4.30 22.10 5.73
N TYR A 29 3.54 23.12 5.32
CA TYR A 29 3.98 24.08 4.33
C TYR A 29 4.87 25.15 4.99
N GLU A 30 6.09 25.27 4.51
CA GLU A 30 7.10 26.23 4.93
C GLU A 30 7.35 27.23 3.79
N ARG A 31 8.12 28.30 4.05
CA ARG A 31 8.38 29.33 3.03
C ARG A 31 8.98 28.78 1.74
N TRP A 32 9.87 27.75 1.83
CA TRP A 32 10.65 27.24 0.70
C TRP A 32 10.58 25.71 0.54
N ALA A 33 9.75 25.06 1.30
CA ALA A 33 9.63 23.60 1.29
C ALA A 33 8.27 23.15 1.77
N VAL A 34 7.92 21.90 1.49
CA VAL A 34 6.83 21.18 2.17
C VAL A 34 7.45 20.01 2.91
N THR A 35 7.43 20.07 4.23
CA THR A 35 7.86 18.97 5.08
C THR A 35 6.81 17.86 5.04
N VAL A 36 7.28 16.64 4.77
CA VAL A 36 6.46 15.42 4.79
C VAL A 36 6.76 14.66 6.08
N GLY A 37 5.75 14.42 6.85
CA GLY A 37 5.81 13.67 8.10
C GLY A 37 4.60 12.77 8.28
N TRP A 38 4.41 12.27 9.51
CA TRP A 38 3.28 11.38 9.82
C TRP A 38 2.64 11.71 11.17
N ASP A 39 1.39 11.29 11.33
CA ASP A 39 0.69 11.30 12.60
C ASP A 39 0.74 9.91 13.24
N PRO A 40 1.30 9.77 14.45
CA PRO A 40 1.35 8.48 15.14
C PRO A 40 -0.04 7.90 15.45
N ALA A 41 -1.07 8.74 15.52
CA ALA A 41 -2.44 8.27 15.67
C ALA A 41 -2.94 7.46 14.47
N ASP A 42 -2.31 7.62 13.30
CA ASP A 42 -2.63 6.91 12.06
C ASP A 42 -1.57 5.83 11.71
N ALA A 43 -0.63 5.56 12.61
CA ALA A 43 0.29 4.43 12.53
C ALA A 43 -0.38 3.13 13.01
N LEU A 44 0.29 2.01 12.78
CA LEU A 44 -0.17 0.65 13.11
C LEU A 44 0.84 -0.03 14.05
N PRO A 45 1.01 0.45 15.30
CA PRO A 45 2.08 -0.03 16.18
C PRO A 45 1.98 -1.51 16.55
N ALA A 46 0.81 -2.13 16.47
CA ALA A 46 0.63 -3.55 16.72
C ALA A 46 0.84 -4.39 15.44
N GLY A 47 0.30 -3.94 14.32
CA GLY A 47 0.41 -4.64 13.03
C GLY A 47 1.72 -4.36 12.28
N ASP A 48 2.35 -3.21 12.53
CA ASP A 48 3.63 -2.78 11.94
C ASP A 48 4.60 -2.31 13.04
N PRO A 49 5.02 -3.18 13.95
CA PRO A 49 5.87 -2.79 15.09
C PRO A 49 7.24 -2.27 14.67
N THR A 50 7.68 -2.59 13.47
CA THR A 50 8.96 -2.09 12.90
C THR A 50 8.82 -0.74 12.21
N GLY A 51 7.59 -0.27 11.93
CA GLY A 51 7.32 0.93 11.14
C GLY A 51 7.68 0.79 9.65
N ARG A 52 7.91 -0.43 9.17
CA ARG A 52 8.23 -0.70 7.76
C ARG A 52 7.10 -0.26 6.83
N ASP A 53 5.88 -0.70 7.09
CA ASP A 53 4.72 -0.38 6.27
C ASP A 53 4.36 1.11 6.32
N LEU A 54 4.59 1.75 7.47
CA LEU A 54 4.50 3.20 7.60
C LEU A 54 5.49 3.90 6.66
N ARG A 55 6.78 3.51 6.68
CA ARG A 55 7.80 4.11 5.83
C ARG A 55 7.55 3.85 4.34
N LEU A 56 7.13 2.64 3.97
CA LEU A 56 6.73 2.33 2.60
C LEU A 56 5.51 3.17 2.16
N SER A 57 4.53 3.37 3.03
CA SER A 57 3.36 4.22 2.76
C SER A 57 3.74 5.69 2.54
N LEU A 58 4.64 6.22 3.37
CA LEU A 58 5.14 7.59 3.25
C LEU A 58 5.96 7.78 1.97
N GLY A 59 6.79 6.80 1.61
CA GLY A 59 7.51 6.81 0.34
C GLY A 59 6.58 6.78 -0.87
N ALA A 60 5.55 5.95 -0.85
CA ALA A 60 4.53 5.93 -1.90
C ALA A 60 3.76 7.26 -1.99
N PHE A 61 3.51 7.93 -0.87
CA PHE A 61 2.93 9.27 -0.85
C PHE A 61 3.85 10.32 -1.47
N VAL A 62 5.14 10.31 -1.13
CA VAL A 62 6.15 11.20 -1.74
C VAL A 62 6.21 11.01 -3.25
N GLU A 63 6.28 9.76 -3.73
CA GLU A 63 6.31 9.48 -5.16
C GLU A 63 5.03 9.99 -5.85
N THR A 64 3.87 9.82 -5.22
CA THR A 64 2.61 10.36 -5.71
C THR A 64 2.67 11.88 -5.85
N CYS A 65 3.21 12.61 -4.85
CA CYS A 65 3.38 14.05 -4.90
C CYS A 65 4.28 14.49 -6.06
N LEU A 66 5.36 13.77 -6.30
CA LEU A 66 6.30 14.06 -7.38
C LEU A 66 5.68 13.82 -8.76
N ILE A 67 4.93 12.73 -8.94
CA ILE A 67 4.21 12.42 -10.18
C ILE A 67 3.16 13.49 -10.48
N VAL A 68 2.29 13.80 -9.50
CA VAL A 68 1.24 14.79 -9.64
C VAL A 68 1.79 16.19 -9.93
N ALA A 69 2.85 16.59 -9.23
CA ALA A 69 3.54 17.85 -9.47
C ALA A 69 4.16 17.92 -10.87
N ALA A 70 4.84 16.86 -11.31
CA ALA A 70 5.46 16.79 -12.63
C ALA A 70 4.43 16.87 -13.76
N ASP A 71 3.32 16.15 -13.64
CA ASP A 71 2.21 16.16 -14.61
C ASP A 71 1.56 17.55 -14.74
N ALA A 72 1.56 18.33 -13.64
CA ALA A 72 1.12 19.72 -13.63
C ALA A 72 2.23 20.71 -14.04
N GLY A 73 3.40 20.24 -14.49
CA GLY A 73 4.51 21.11 -14.91
C GLY A 73 5.27 21.77 -13.75
N LEU A 74 5.00 21.39 -12.50
CA LEU A 74 5.71 21.94 -11.33
C LEU A 74 7.08 21.28 -11.17
N ARG A 75 8.09 22.09 -10.82
CA ARG A 75 9.47 21.67 -10.59
C ARG A 75 9.67 21.35 -9.11
N LEU A 76 9.34 20.11 -8.72
CA LEU A 76 9.41 19.63 -7.37
C LEU A 76 10.45 18.51 -7.27
N GLY A 77 11.31 18.58 -6.26
CA GLY A 77 12.30 17.55 -5.91
C GLY A 77 12.08 17.06 -4.49
N TRP A 78 12.62 15.91 -4.18
CA TRP A 78 12.59 15.30 -2.86
C TRP A 78 13.97 15.26 -2.23
N VAL A 79 14.02 15.55 -0.94
CA VAL A 79 15.20 15.40 -0.10
C VAL A 79 14.79 14.58 1.12
N ALA A 80 15.31 13.36 1.22
CA ALA A 80 15.14 12.53 2.41
C ALA A 80 15.83 13.21 3.61
N ASP A 81 15.13 13.26 4.73
CA ASP A 81 15.60 13.87 5.98
C ASP A 81 14.76 13.27 7.11
N LEU A 82 15.08 12.00 7.45
CA LEU A 82 14.35 11.27 8.46
C LEU A 82 14.72 11.76 9.85
N ASP A 83 13.71 12.17 10.60
CA ASP A 83 13.81 12.57 11.99
C ASP A 83 12.61 12.01 12.75
N ALA A 84 12.83 10.95 13.50
CA ALA A 84 11.79 10.26 14.23
C ALA A 84 11.19 11.13 15.36
N ALA A 85 11.98 12.00 15.98
CA ALA A 85 11.52 12.89 17.05
C ALA A 85 10.58 13.96 16.51
N ASP A 86 10.89 14.54 15.34
CA ASP A 86 10.05 15.52 14.63
C ASP A 86 8.99 14.83 13.73
N ARG A 87 8.96 13.50 13.72
CA ARG A 87 8.05 12.69 12.87
C ARG A 87 8.09 13.13 11.41
N ARG A 88 9.28 13.35 10.88
CA ARG A 88 9.56 13.81 9.53
C ARG A 88 10.29 12.72 8.76
N VAL A 89 9.94 12.55 7.49
CA VAL A 89 10.68 11.67 6.56
C VAL A 89 11.49 12.45 5.54
N GLY A 90 11.17 13.72 5.34
CA GLY A 90 11.93 14.58 4.43
C GLY A 90 11.14 15.80 3.96
N ARG A 91 11.64 16.42 2.88
CA ARG A 91 11.09 17.68 2.35
C ARG A 91 10.95 17.64 0.84
N LEU A 92 9.81 18.11 0.35
CA LEU A 92 9.62 18.49 -1.05
C LEU A 92 10.11 19.92 -1.23
N ARG A 93 11.00 20.15 -2.21
CA ARG A 93 11.65 21.44 -2.46
C ARG A 93 11.59 21.85 -3.92
N PRO A 94 11.75 23.14 -4.24
CA PRO A 94 11.95 23.57 -5.61
C PRO A 94 13.12 22.84 -6.26
N ALA A 95 12.94 22.41 -7.50
CA ALA A 95 13.95 21.76 -8.31
C ALA A 95 14.23 22.57 -9.58
N ARG A 96 15.37 22.34 -10.23
CA ARG A 96 15.70 23.00 -11.51
C ARG A 96 14.84 22.50 -12.67
N HIS A 97 14.48 21.20 -12.62
CA HIS A 97 13.70 20.51 -13.63
C HIS A 97 12.52 19.80 -13.01
N PRO A 98 11.42 19.55 -13.76
CA PRO A 98 10.34 18.66 -13.32
C PRO A 98 10.89 17.27 -13.01
N TYR A 99 10.21 16.57 -12.09
CA TYR A 99 10.52 15.18 -11.79
C TYR A 99 10.33 14.30 -13.02
N ARG A 100 11.32 13.45 -13.33
CA ARG A 100 11.27 12.56 -14.48
C ARG A 100 10.58 11.26 -14.10
N THR A 101 9.43 11.01 -14.70
CA THR A 101 8.62 9.81 -14.49
C THR A 101 7.84 9.49 -15.76
N PRO A 102 7.60 8.20 -16.08
CA PRO A 102 6.69 7.83 -17.17
C PRO A 102 5.22 7.93 -16.77
N PHE A 103 4.93 8.10 -15.48
CA PHE A 103 3.57 8.08 -14.94
C PHE A 103 2.99 9.48 -14.83
N ARG A 104 1.67 9.56 -14.89
CA ARG A 104 0.89 10.78 -14.80
C ARG A 104 -0.20 10.67 -13.71
N THR A 105 -0.88 11.75 -13.44
CA THR A 105 -1.97 11.82 -12.45
C THR A 105 -3.09 10.79 -12.68
N PRO A 106 -3.56 10.52 -13.93
CA PRO A 106 -4.59 9.50 -14.16
C PRO A 106 -4.19 8.10 -13.68
N GLU A 107 -2.94 7.67 -13.90
CA GLU A 107 -2.49 6.35 -13.45
C GLU A 107 -2.49 6.26 -11.93
N VAL A 108 -2.03 7.30 -11.25
CA VAL A 108 -2.11 7.38 -9.76
C VAL A 108 -3.55 7.35 -9.30
N TRP A 109 -4.43 8.10 -9.98
CA TRP A 109 -5.84 8.17 -9.64
C TRP A 109 -6.56 6.84 -9.84
N ASP A 110 -6.24 6.11 -10.90
CA ASP A 110 -6.92 4.87 -11.24
C ASP A 110 -6.35 3.64 -10.55
N ARG A 111 -5.17 3.74 -9.93
CA ARG A 111 -4.57 2.66 -9.16
C ARG A 111 -5.48 2.21 -8.01
N ARG A 112 -5.70 0.89 -7.92
CA ARG A 112 -6.53 0.26 -6.90
C ARG A 112 -5.86 -0.99 -6.35
N THR A 113 -6.18 -1.32 -5.12
CA THR A 113 -5.94 -2.66 -4.57
C THR A 113 -7.13 -3.54 -4.91
N ASP A 114 -6.87 -4.69 -5.52
CA ASP A 114 -7.90 -5.65 -5.89
C ASP A 114 -7.73 -6.97 -5.13
N ARG A 115 -8.71 -7.29 -4.30
CA ARG A 115 -8.78 -8.54 -3.52
C ARG A 115 -9.64 -9.60 -4.20
N GLY A 116 -10.13 -9.33 -5.40
CA GLY A 116 -10.99 -10.20 -6.18
C GLY A 116 -10.25 -11.37 -6.82
N ARG A 117 -10.91 -11.97 -7.80
CA ARG A 117 -10.35 -13.06 -8.61
C ARG A 117 -9.51 -12.48 -9.75
N PHE A 118 -8.42 -13.17 -10.06
CA PHE A 118 -7.60 -12.91 -11.23
C PHE A 118 -7.68 -14.11 -12.19
N THR A 119 -7.61 -13.86 -13.50
CA THR A 119 -7.56 -14.95 -14.49
C THR A 119 -6.14 -15.46 -14.66
N ASP A 120 -5.17 -14.54 -14.81
CA ASP A 120 -3.78 -14.87 -15.14
C ASP A 120 -2.84 -14.09 -14.23
N GLY A 121 -1.61 -14.60 -14.04
CA GLY A 121 -0.50 -13.87 -13.44
C GLY A 121 0.18 -12.92 -14.44
N PRO A 122 1.22 -12.19 -14.01
CA PRO A 122 2.08 -11.41 -14.90
C PRO A 122 2.87 -12.35 -15.83
N ASP A 123 3.01 -11.96 -17.08
CA ASP A 123 3.94 -12.60 -18.01
C ASP A 123 5.41 -12.22 -17.72
N ALA A 124 6.33 -12.84 -18.43
CA ALA A 124 7.77 -12.62 -18.23
C ALA A 124 8.18 -11.16 -18.48
N ASP A 125 7.56 -10.49 -19.44
CA ASP A 125 7.88 -9.11 -19.79
C ASP A 125 7.46 -8.14 -18.68
N VAL A 126 6.29 -8.35 -18.09
CA VAL A 126 5.84 -7.57 -16.94
C VAL A 126 6.73 -7.82 -15.71
N VAL A 127 7.11 -9.08 -15.46
CA VAL A 127 8.06 -9.41 -14.37
C VAL A 127 9.39 -8.71 -14.60
N ALA A 128 9.94 -8.76 -15.80
CA ALA A 128 11.17 -8.07 -16.15
C ALA A 128 11.06 -6.54 -16.01
N ALA A 129 9.92 -5.96 -16.39
CA ALA A 129 9.68 -4.52 -16.27
C ALA A 129 9.63 -4.06 -14.80
N VAL A 130 8.91 -4.79 -13.91
CA VAL A 130 8.86 -4.44 -12.48
C VAL A 130 10.20 -4.70 -11.78
N ASP A 131 10.93 -5.75 -12.16
CA ASP A 131 12.27 -6.01 -11.64
C ASP A 131 13.26 -4.90 -12.07
N ALA A 132 13.19 -4.43 -13.31
CA ALA A 132 13.99 -3.31 -13.78
C ALA A 132 13.71 -2.02 -12.99
N VAL A 133 12.47 -1.78 -12.53
CA VAL A 133 12.13 -0.66 -11.64
C VAL A 133 12.83 -0.81 -10.30
N ALA A 134 12.82 -1.99 -9.69
CA ALA A 134 13.47 -2.25 -8.40
C ALA A 134 15.00 -2.19 -8.50
N ARG A 135 15.59 -2.76 -9.55
CA ARG A 135 17.05 -2.78 -9.80
C ARG A 135 17.66 -1.40 -9.92
N ARG A 136 16.95 -0.40 -10.42
CA ARG A 136 17.44 0.99 -10.49
C ARG A 136 17.71 1.58 -9.09
N SER A 137 17.19 0.96 -8.05
CA SER A 137 17.39 1.35 -6.65
C SER A 137 18.14 0.27 -5.85
N GLY A 138 18.84 -0.64 -6.52
CA GLY A 138 19.63 -1.71 -5.89
C GLY A 138 18.83 -2.90 -5.35
N GLY A 139 17.51 -2.92 -5.54
CA GLY A 139 16.64 -4.02 -5.12
C GLY A 139 16.33 -5.01 -6.24
N ALA A 140 15.37 -5.90 -5.99
CA ALA A 140 14.90 -6.87 -6.98
C ALA A 140 13.41 -7.18 -6.75
N VAL A 141 12.76 -7.72 -7.79
CA VAL A 141 11.44 -8.35 -7.67
C VAL A 141 11.57 -9.83 -7.99
N HIS A 142 11.17 -10.67 -7.06
CA HIS A 142 11.18 -12.12 -7.22
C HIS A 142 9.75 -12.63 -7.41
N VAL A 143 9.55 -13.55 -8.35
CA VAL A 143 8.34 -14.35 -8.42
C VAL A 143 8.42 -15.42 -7.33
N VAL A 144 7.45 -15.45 -6.41
CA VAL A 144 7.41 -16.45 -5.36
C VAL A 144 6.88 -17.76 -5.95
N PRO A 145 7.64 -18.87 -5.88
CA PRO A 145 7.19 -20.14 -6.43
C PRO A 145 5.89 -20.61 -5.75
N ASP A 146 4.90 -20.97 -6.57
CA ASP A 146 3.66 -21.57 -6.07
C ASP A 146 3.88 -23.06 -5.86
N GLY A 147 4.11 -23.46 -4.63
CA GLY A 147 4.32 -24.86 -4.24
C GLY A 147 3.32 -25.35 -3.20
N GLY A 148 2.19 -24.67 -3.00
CA GLY A 148 1.24 -24.96 -1.92
C GLY A 148 1.77 -24.58 -0.53
N ARG A 149 3.09 -24.32 -0.41
CA ARG A 149 3.74 -23.89 0.84
C ARG A 149 3.32 -22.50 1.25
N VAL A 150 3.18 -21.58 0.30
CA VAL A 150 2.83 -20.17 0.57
C VAL A 150 1.41 -20.04 1.13
N GLY A 151 0.46 -20.84 0.64
CA GLY A 151 -0.90 -20.90 1.23
C GLY A 151 -0.88 -21.38 2.70
N ALA A 152 0.02 -22.30 3.06
CA ALA A 152 0.21 -22.73 4.44
C ALA A 152 0.82 -21.60 5.30
N LEU A 153 1.81 -20.85 4.76
CA LEU A 153 2.41 -19.69 5.42
C LEU A 153 1.38 -18.59 5.65
N LEU A 154 0.55 -18.28 4.65
CA LEU A 154 -0.55 -17.30 4.77
C LEU A 154 -1.50 -17.69 5.91
N ARG A 155 -1.97 -18.94 5.94
CA ARG A 155 -2.85 -19.42 7.02
C ARG A 155 -2.17 -19.38 8.38
N ALA A 156 -0.86 -19.62 8.46
CA ALA A 156 -0.09 -19.51 9.70
C ALA A 156 0.02 -18.04 10.14
N ALA A 157 0.33 -17.15 9.20
CA ALA A 157 0.38 -15.72 9.44
C ALA A 157 -0.98 -15.15 9.90
N ASP A 158 -2.07 -15.53 9.25
CA ASP A 158 -3.43 -15.10 9.64
C ASP A 158 -3.79 -15.58 11.05
N ARG A 159 -3.42 -16.83 11.41
CA ARG A 159 -3.63 -17.31 12.79
C ARG A 159 -2.82 -16.52 13.81
N HIS A 160 -1.61 -16.08 13.47
CA HIS A 160 -0.80 -15.23 14.32
C HIS A 160 -1.43 -13.86 14.51
N VAL A 161 -1.79 -13.21 13.40
CA VAL A 161 -2.44 -11.89 13.37
C VAL A 161 -3.73 -11.89 14.19
N TYR A 162 -4.65 -12.84 13.94
CA TYR A 162 -5.89 -12.94 14.70
C TYR A 162 -5.71 -13.50 16.11
N GLY A 163 -4.56 -14.09 16.42
CA GLY A 163 -4.19 -14.56 17.77
C GLY A 163 -3.76 -13.43 18.71
N ASP A 164 -3.28 -12.31 18.17
CA ASP A 164 -2.82 -11.17 18.95
C ASP A 164 -3.97 -10.17 19.22
N PRO A 165 -4.36 -9.96 20.49
CA PRO A 165 -5.42 -9.02 20.85
C PRO A 165 -5.11 -7.57 20.47
N ALA A 166 -3.84 -7.16 20.50
CA ALA A 166 -3.44 -5.80 20.15
C ALA A 166 -3.62 -5.54 18.66
N VAL A 167 -3.19 -6.49 17.82
CA VAL A 167 -3.38 -6.43 16.37
C VAL A 167 -4.86 -6.45 16.00
N VAL A 168 -5.66 -7.28 16.65
CA VAL A 168 -7.12 -7.33 16.41
C VAL A 168 -7.82 -6.05 16.84
N ALA A 169 -7.42 -5.44 17.96
CA ALA A 169 -7.97 -4.15 18.40
C ALA A 169 -7.62 -3.04 17.41
N GLU A 170 -6.38 -3.02 16.91
CA GLU A 170 -5.94 -2.09 15.88
C GLU A 170 -6.67 -2.33 14.55
N LEU A 171 -6.78 -3.55 14.08
CA LEU A 171 -7.55 -3.90 12.89
C LEU A 171 -9.01 -3.43 13.01
N ARG A 172 -9.65 -3.68 14.16
CA ARG A 172 -11.01 -3.22 14.43
C ARG A 172 -11.15 -1.70 14.33
N ARG A 173 -10.13 -0.95 14.75
CA ARG A 173 -10.10 0.51 14.62
C ARG A 173 -10.12 0.97 13.16
N TRP A 174 -9.51 0.21 12.23
CA TRP A 174 -9.36 0.58 10.83
C TRP A 174 -10.34 -0.11 9.89
N LEU A 175 -11.18 -1.02 10.37
CA LEU A 175 -12.27 -1.60 9.58
C LEU A 175 -13.49 -0.68 9.57
N ARG A 176 -13.97 -0.38 8.37
CA ARG A 176 -15.16 0.42 8.09
C ARG A 176 -16.26 -0.48 7.54
N LEU A 177 -16.90 -1.25 8.44
CA LEU A 177 -17.90 -2.27 8.08
C LEU A 177 -19.34 -1.76 8.13
N ASP A 178 -19.55 -0.47 8.44
CA ASP A 178 -20.85 0.15 8.56
C ASP A 178 -20.92 1.40 7.68
N PRO A 179 -21.65 1.35 6.54
CA PRO A 179 -21.77 2.48 5.62
C PRO A 179 -22.43 3.73 6.21
N ALA A 180 -23.15 3.61 7.32
CA ALA A 180 -23.79 4.74 7.99
C ALA A 180 -22.81 5.58 8.81
N ARG A 181 -21.62 5.07 9.10
CA ARG A 181 -20.60 5.81 9.85
C ARG A 181 -19.97 6.90 9.02
N ARG A 182 -19.66 8.05 9.64
CA ARG A 182 -19.00 9.19 8.98
C ARG A 182 -17.62 8.84 8.42
N ASP A 183 -16.85 8.00 9.14
CA ASP A 183 -15.49 7.58 8.77
C ASP A 183 -15.45 6.57 7.61
N TYR A 184 -16.58 5.97 7.23
CA TYR A 184 -16.67 5.02 6.12
C TYR A 184 -16.18 5.58 4.78
N ARG A 185 -16.32 6.89 4.55
CA ARG A 185 -15.90 7.57 3.31
C ARG A 185 -14.57 8.30 3.44
N ALA A 186 -13.93 8.23 4.61
CA ALA A 186 -12.71 8.96 4.88
C ALA A 186 -11.44 8.11 4.79
N ASP A 187 -11.41 6.97 5.47
CA ASP A 187 -10.21 6.13 5.58
C ASP A 187 -10.56 4.68 5.88
N GLY A 188 -9.54 3.89 6.22
CA GLY A 188 -9.71 2.49 6.61
C GLY A 188 -10.09 1.56 5.46
N LEU A 189 -10.41 0.32 5.81
CA LEU A 189 -10.83 -0.73 4.91
C LEU A 189 -12.34 -0.94 4.99
N THR A 190 -13.05 -0.57 3.94
CA THR A 190 -14.51 -0.78 3.86
C THR A 190 -14.84 -2.24 3.53
N ASP A 191 -16.05 -2.67 3.89
CA ASP A 191 -16.62 -3.96 3.46
C ASP A 191 -16.48 -4.19 1.95
N ARG A 192 -16.70 -3.14 1.14
CA ARG A 192 -16.52 -3.19 -0.32
C ARG A 192 -15.06 -3.47 -0.72
N CYS A 193 -14.10 -2.76 -0.11
CA CYS A 193 -12.68 -2.98 -0.37
C CYS A 193 -12.20 -4.36 0.05
N LEU A 194 -12.88 -4.98 1.02
CA LEU A 194 -12.62 -6.35 1.48
C LEU A 194 -13.38 -7.40 0.67
N GLY A 195 -14.28 -6.99 -0.22
CA GLY A 195 -15.12 -7.89 -1.00
C GLY A 195 -16.18 -8.62 -0.16
N LEU A 196 -16.59 -8.04 0.97
CA LEU A 196 -17.57 -8.64 1.88
C LEU A 196 -19.00 -8.31 1.45
N SER A 197 -19.88 -9.31 1.52
CA SER A 197 -21.32 -9.07 1.48
C SER A 197 -21.78 -8.36 2.76
N ARG A 198 -22.97 -7.73 2.72
CA ARG A 198 -23.51 -7.07 3.92
C ARG A 198 -23.65 -8.01 5.14
N PRO A 199 -24.19 -9.24 5.01
CA PRO A 199 -24.24 -10.18 6.12
C PRO A 199 -22.86 -10.54 6.65
N ALA A 200 -21.86 -10.75 5.76
CA ALA A 200 -20.49 -11.03 6.16
C ALA A 200 -19.86 -9.86 6.90
N ALA A 201 -20.08 -8.62 6.46
CA ALA A 201 -19.58 -7.41 7.14
C ALA A 201 -20.20 -7.25 8.54
N VAL A 202 -21.52 -7.48 8.68
CA VAL A 202 -22.20 -7.45 9.99
C VAL A 202 -21.67 -8.56 10.90
N GLY A 203 -21.53 -9.79 10.39
CA GLY A 203 -20.98 -10.92 11.14
C GLY A 203 -19.55 -10.66 11.62
N LEU A 204 -18.67 -10.16 10.73
CA LEU A 204 -17.30 -9.81 11.09
C LEU A 204 -17.27 -8.70 12.16
N ARG A 205 -18.10 -7.67 12.03
CA ARG A 205 -18.20 -6.60 13.02
C ARG A 205 -18.62 -7.14 14.39
N ALA A 206 -19.62 -8.03 14.44
CA ALA A 206 -20.08 -8.66 15.65
C ALA A 206 -19.00 -9.57 16.27
N ALA A 207 -18.33 -10.39 15.47
CA ALA A 207 -17.26 -11.27 15.91
C ALA A 207 -16.10 -10.46 16.52
N LEU A 208 -15.67 -9.38 15.87
CA LEU A 208 -14.61 -8.50 16.38
C LEU A 208 -15.05 -7.72 17.64
N ALA A 209 -16.33 -7.39 17.78
CA ALA A 209 -16.84 -6.77 19.00
C ALA A 209 -16.82 -7.76 20.18
N ALA A 210 -17.17 -9.02 19.93
CA ALA A 210 -17.17 -10.10 20.91
C ALA A 210 -15.79 -10.78 21.08
N TYR A 211 -14.74 -10.28 20.41
CA TYR A 211 -13.43 -10.92 20.39
C TYR A 211 -12.86 -11.24 21.78
N PRO A 212 -12.91 -10.35 22.80
CA PRO A 212 -12.36 -10.68 24.12
C PRO A 212 -12.98 -11.92 24.74
N VAL A 213 -14.28 -12.12 24.53
CA VAL A 213 -15.06 -13.25 25.09
C VAL A 213 -14.87 -14.52 24.23
N LEU A 214 -14.87 -14.37 22.91
CA LEU A 214 -14.83 -15.50 21.97
C LEU A 214 -13.40 -15.98 21.63
N ARG A 215 -12.37 -15.20 21.99
CA ARG A 215 -10.97 -15.56 21.77
C ARG A 215 -10.61 -16.93 22.36
N PRO A 216 -10.87 -17.24 23.64
CA PRO A 216 -10.56 -18.53 24.23
C PRO A 216 -11.38 -19.68 23.63
N LEU A 217 -12.53 -19.37 23.00
CA LEU A 217 -13.40 -20.32 22.33
C LEU A 217 -13.01 -20.61 20.87
N GLY A 218 -11.86 -20.10 20.39
CA GLY A 218 -11.31 -20.42 19.07
C GLY A 218 -11.66 -19.41 17.98
N LEU A 219 -12.24 -18.26 18.30
CA LEU A 219 -12.53 -17.22 17.28
C LEU A 219 -11.33 -16.84 16.41
N PRO A 220 -10.07 -16.73 16.91
CA PRO A 220 -8.91 -16.47 16.04
C PRO A 220 -8.75 -17.44 14.89
N ARG A 221 -8.96 -18.74 15.15
CA ARG A 221 -8.89 -19.79 14.12
C ARG A 221 -10.04 -19.66 13.12
N ALA A 222 -11.24 -19.35 13.62
CA ALA A 222 -12.40 -19.16 12.75
C ALA A 222 -12.21 -17.93 11.83
N LEU A 223 -11.68 -16.82 12.34
CA LEU A 223 -11.38 -15.63 11.53
C LEU A 223 -10.30 -15.91 10.48
N ALA A 224 -9.22 -16.60 10.85
CA ALA A 224 -8.18 -16.99 9.90
C ALA A 224 -8.72 -17.90 8.80
N ALA A 225 -9.59 -18.85 9.13
CA ALA A 225 -10.23 -19.74 8.16
C ALA A 225 -11.22 -19.01 7.23
N ALA A 226 -11.96 -18.03 7.78
CA ALA A 226 -12.94 -17.24 7.00
C ALA A 226 -12.29 -16.33 5.95
N GLY A 227 -11.02 -15.93 6.13
CA GLY A 227 -10.25 -15.16 5.13
C GLY A 227 -10.05 -15.91 3.82
N GLY A 228 -10.10 -17.23 3.85
CA GLY A 228 -9.87 -18.10 2.70
C GLY A 228 -8.43 -18.10 2.23
N ASP A 229 -8.20 -18.68 1.07
CA ASP A 229 -6.88 -18.66 0.43
C ASP A 229 -6.88 -17.63 -0.71
N PRO A 230 -6.14 -16.50 -0.56
CA PRO A 230 -6.03 -15.53 -1.65
C PRO A 230 -5.43 -16.13 -2.94
N LEU A 231 -4.57 -17.15 -2.82
CA LEU A 231 -3.92 -17.78 -3.97
C LEU A 231 -4.91 -18.61 -4.80
N ALA A 232 -5.91 -19.21 -4.17
CA ALA A 232 -6.99 -19.91 -4.88
C ALA A 232 -7.83 -18.98 -5.77
N ARG A 233 -7.64 -17.67 -5.65
CA ARG A 233 -8.29 -16.64 -6.48
C ARG A 233 -7.48 -16.27 -7.73
N GLY A 234 -6.41 -17.00 -8.05
CA GLY A 234 -5.54 -16.80 -9.21
C GLY A 234 -4.52 -15.67 -9.05
N GLY A 235 -3.73 -15.45 -10.08
CA GLY A 235 -2.60 -14.53 -10.09
C GLY A 235 -1.30 -15.20 -9.62
N ALA A 236 -0.22 -14.43 -9.55
CA ALA A 236 1.07 -14.86 -9.02
C ALA A 236 1.54 -13.94 -7.89
N LEU A 237 2.46 -14.41 -7.07
CA LEU A 237 3.05 -13.60 -6.01
C LEU A 237 4.36 -12.99 -6.47
N LEU A 238 4.51 -11.70 -6.20
CA LEU A 238 5.75 -10.95 -6.36
C LEU A 238 6.24 -10.47 -5.00
N ALA A 239 7.51 -10.71 -4.70
CA ALA A 239 8.20 -10.21 -3.53
C ALA A 239 9.14 -9.07 -3.93
N LEU A 240 9.00 -7.90 -3.31
CA LEU A 240 9.93 -6.79 -3.45
C LEU A 240 11.03 -6.92 -2.40
N VAL A 241 12.25 -7.09 -2.89
CA VAL A 241 13.45 -7.31 -2.09
C VAL A 241 14.33 -6.06 -2.16
N ALA A 242 14.72 -5.56 -1.01
CA ALA A 242 15.63 -4.42 -0.86
C ALA A 242 17.10 -4.80 -1.10
N PRO A 243 18.00 -3.81 -1.34
CA PRO A 243 19.45 -4.03 -1.22
C PRO A 243 19.82 -4.46 0.21
N ALA A 244 21.03 -4.99 0.37
CA ALA A 244 21.59 -5.18 1.70
C ALA A 244 21.74 -3.83 2.42
N ASP A 245 21.72 -3.85 3.75
CA ASP A 245 21.98 -2.68 4.62
C ASP A 245 21.03 -1.49 4.41
N LEU A 246 19.76 -1.76 4.06
CA LEU A 246 18.75 -0.72 3.91
C LEU A 246 18.33 -0.16 5.28
N ASP A 247 18.66 1.11 5.52
CA ASP A 247 18.21 1.85 6.70
C ASP A 247 16.75 2.33 6.60
N GLU A 248 16.28 2.99 7.64
CA GLU A 248 14.91 3.50 7.68
C GLU A 248 14.62 4.57 6.62
N ALA A 249 15.58 5.43 6.30
CA ALA A 249 15.44 6.41 5.22
C ALA A 249 15.37 5.72 3.86
N GLY A 250 16.17 4.68 3.66
CA GLY A 250 16.11 3.82 2.49
C GLY A 250 14.76 3.10 2.34
N GLN A 251 14.10 2.72 3.44
CA GLN A 251 12.76 2.14 3.36
C GLN A 251 11.72 3.15 2.84
N VAL A 252 11.85 4.44 3.15
CA VAL A 252 11.02 5.50 2.54
C VAL A 252 11.28 5.57 1.03
N GLU A 253 12.54 5.54 0.59
CA GLU A 253 12.88 5.49 -0.83
C GLU A 253 12.33 4.24 -1.52
N PHE A 254 12.35 3.08 -0.84
CA PHE A 254 11.73 1.85 -1.35
C PHE A 254 10.20 1.90 -1.39
N GLY A 255 9.56 2.70 -0.57
CA GLY A 255 8.13 3.01 -0.71
C GLY A 255 7.82 3.72 -2.03
N ARG A 256 8.73 4.58 -2.52
CA ARG A 256 8.64 5.20 -3.84
C ARG A 256 8.79 4.15 -4.95
N VAL A 257 9.74 3.22 -4.78
CA VAL A 257 9.92 2.08 -5.69
C VAL A 257 8.66 1.21 -5.73
N LEU A 258 8.09 0.88 -4.58
CA LEU A 258 6.87 0.08 -4.48
C LEU A 258 5.71 0.69 -5.27
N LEU A 259 5.50 2.01 -5.17
CA LEU A 259 4.46 2.67 -5.96
C LEU A 259 4.74 2.55 -7.46
N ARG A 260 5.99 2.79 -7.90
CA ARG A 260 6.37 2.64 -9.31
C ARG A 260 6.18 1.22 -9.82
N VAL A 261 6.51 0.20 -9.02
CA VAL A 261 6.22 -1.21 -9.34
C VAL A 261 4.72 -1.42 -9.54
N TRP A 262 3.88 -0.91 -8.63
CA TRP A 262 2.42 -1.07 -8.77
C TRP A 262 1.83 -0.30 -9.95
N LEU A 263 2.37 0.86 -10.30
CA LEU A 263 1.95 1.60 -11.49
C LEU A 263 2.40 0.87 -12.77
N THR A 264 3.57 0.22 -12.78
CA THR A 264 4.02 -0.63 -13.89
C THR A 264 3.11 -1.84 -14.06
N VAL A 265 2.73 -2.51 -12.97
CA VAL A 265 1.73 -3.59 -12.98
C VAL A 265 0.40 -3.11 -13.58
N GLN A 266 -0.07 -1.94 -13.15
CA GLN A 266 -1.32 -1.36 -13.65
C GLN A 266 -1.24 -0.99 -15.15
N ALA A 267 -0.12 -0.44 -15.60
CA ALA A 267 0.10 -0.11 -17.01
C ALA A 267 0.01 -1.35 -17.93
N ALA A 268 0.34 -2.54 -17.40
CA ALA A 268 0.16 -3.82 -18.08
C ALA A 268 -1.28 -4.38 -17.98
N GLY A 269 -2.25 -3.60 -17.45
CA GLY A 269 -3.63 -4.05 -17.26
C GLY A 269 -3.83 -5.07 -16.16
N LEU A 270 -2.86 -5.16 -15.24
CA LEU A 270 -2.91 -6.05 -14.08
C LEU A 270 -3.27 -5.26 -12.80
N ALA A 271 -3.69 -5.98 -11.77
CA ALA A 271 -3.99 -5.42 -10.46
C ALA A 271 -3.13 -6.06 -9.37
N ALA A 272 -2.98 -5.34 -8.26
CA ALA A 272 -2.17 -5.73 -7.12
C ALA A 272 -3.02 -5.93 -5.85
N HIS A 273 -2.71 -6.99 -5.10
CA HIS A 273 -3.27 -7.28 -3.79
C HIS A 273 -2.15 -7.52 -2.78
N PRO A 274 -1.84 -6.56 -1.90
CA PRO A 274 -0.86 -6.73 -0.85
C PRO A 274 -1.19 -7.87 0.10
N LEU A 275 -0.17 -8.67 0.46
CA LEU A 275 -0.23 -9.77 1.42
C LEU A 275 0.84 -9.55 2.49
N SER A 276 0.75 -8.40 3.19
CA SER A 276 1.76 -7.94 4.15
C SER A 276 1.98 -8.93 5.29
N GLN A 277 0.96 -9.69 5.71
CA GLN A 277 1.07 -10.68 6.78
C GLN A 277 2.18 -11.72 6.56
N LEU A 278 2.56 -11.99 5.30
CA LEU A 278 3.70 -12.86 4.98
C LEU A 278 5.04 -12.28 5.44
N VAL A 279 5.13 -10.97 5.57
CA VAL A 279 6.33 -10.23 5.94
C VAL A 279 6.24 -9.69 7.36
N ASP A 280 5.01 -9.41 7.87
CA ASP A 280 4.78 -8.90 9.21
C ASP A 280 5.05 -9.96 10.28
N VAL A 281 4.76 -11.23 9.97
CA VAL A 281 4.95 -12.35 10.89
C VAL A 281 6.33 -12.96 10.70
N PRO A 282 7.22 -12.92 11.72
CA PRO A 282 8.61 -13.35 11.59
C PRO A 282 8.76 -14.75 10.99
N GLY A 283 8.06 -15.74 11.51
CA GLY A 283 8.16 -17.12 11.00
C GLY A 283 7.73 -17.30 9.54
N SER A 284 6.76 -16.50 9.06
CA SER A 284 6.37 -16.50 7.64
C SER A 284 7.42 -15.81 6.78
N ARG A 285 8.00 -14.71 7.27
CA ARG A 285 9.05 -13.97 6.59
C ARG A 285 10.32 -14.82 6.45
N ASP A 286 10.73 -15.53 7.51
CA ASP A 286 11.90 -16.39 7.49
C ASP A 286 11.73 -17.56 6.51
N ALA A 287 10.56 -18.20 6.52
CA ALA A 287 10.24 -19.26 5.58
C ALA A 287 10.18 -18.76 4.12
N LEU A 288 9.71 -17.53 3.90
CA LEU A 288 9.70 -16.91 2.59
C LEU A 288 11.12 -16.55 2.13
N GLY A 289 11.98 -16.08 3.04
CA GLY A 289 13.40 -15.84 2.78
C GLY A 289 14.12 -17.11 2.33
N ALA A 290 13.90 -18.22 3.05
CA ALA A 290 14.44 -19.52 2.67
C ALA A 290 13.90 -20.04 1.31
N LEU A 291 12.64 -19.75 0.97
CA LEU A 291 12.05 -20.14 -0.31
C LEU A 291 12.64 -19.36 -1.49
N LEU A 292 13.01 -18.11 -1.26
CA LEU A 292 13.55 -17.21 -2.30
C LEU A 292 15.08 -17.16 -2.32
N ASP A 293 15.74 -17.84 -1.39
CA ASP A 293 17.19 -17.72 -1.14
C ASP A 293 17.62 -16.26 -0.92
N VAL A 294 16.86 -15.56 -0.05
CA VAL A 294 17.09 -14.15 0.28
C VAL A 294 17.09 -13.99 1.79
N GLU A 295 17.93 -13.10 2.31
CA GLU A 295 17.86 -12.72 3.72
C GLU A 295 16.44 -12.17 4.04
N PRO A 296 15.76 -12.71 5.06
CA PRO A 296 14.36 -12.36 5.37
C PRO A 296 14.12 -10.87 5.60
N GLY A 297 15.08 -10.17 6.23
CA GLY A 297 15.02 -8.73 6.51
C GLY A 297 14.95 -7.85 5.25
N ARG A 298 15.41 -8.36 4.13
CA ARG A 298 15.40 -7.66 2.83
C ARG A 298 14.05 -7.74 2.11
N ILE A 299 13.17 -8.67 2.49
CA ILE A 299 11.83 -8.77 1.88
C ILE A 299 10.96 -7.68 2.49
N LEU A 300 10.71 -6.63 1.74
CA LEU A 300 9.93 -5.48 2.23
C LEU A 300 8.44 -5.61 1.98
N HIS A 301 8.06 -6.28 0.89
CA HIS A 301 6.66 -6.34 0.50
C HIS A 301 6.36 -7.55 -0.35
N VAL A 302 5.18 -8.15 -0.14
CA VAL A 302 4.66 -9.24 -0.99
C VAL A 302 3.30 -8.83 -1.52
N THR A 303 3.10 -9.02 -2.81
CA THR A 303 1.84 -8.69 -3.48
C THR A 303 1.42 -9.79 -4.43
N ARG A 304 0.15 -10.14 -4.42
CA ARG A 304 -0.46 -10.97 -5.44
C ARG A 304 -0.82 -10.08 -6.64
N VAL A 305 -0.40 -10.48 -7.83
CA VAL A 305 -0.57 -9.72 -9.08
C VAL A 305 -1.27 -10.60 -10.11
N GLY A 306 -2.22 -10.02 -10.82
CA GLY A 306 -2.90 -10.73 -11.91
C GLY A 306 -3.92 -9.86 -12.64
N ARG A 307 -4.47 -10.41 -13.70
CA ARG A 307 -5.51 -9.75 -14.51
C ARG A 307 -6.86 -9.81 -13.78
N PRO A 308 -7.44 -8.67 -13.42
CA PRO A 308 -8.70 -8.65 -12.66
C PRO A 308 -9.87 -9.13 -13.51
N VAL A 309 -10.77 -9.90 -12.91
CA VAL A 309 -12.02 -10.34 -13.56
C VAL A 309 -13.05 -9.20 -13.68
N GLY A 310 -12.95 -8.21 -12.81
CA GLY A 310 -13.86 -7.07 -12.81
C GLY A 310 -13.25 -5.86 -12.09
N PRO A 311 -13.92 -4.72 -12.06
CA PRO A 311 -13.38 -3.50 -11.47
C PRO A 311 -13.34 -3.58 -9.94
N ALA A 312 -12.18 -3.34 -9.37
CA ALA A 312 -12.02 -3.20 -7.93
C ALA A 312 -12.70 -1.92 -7.40
N PRO A 313 -13.28 -1.94 -6.21
CA PRO A 313 -13.83 -0.75 -5.58
C PRO A 313 -12.73 0.26 -5.24
N ARG A 314 -13.06 1.54 -5.31
CA ARG A 314 -12.16 2.59 -4.84
C ARG A 314 -12.14 2.65 -3.31
N SER A 315 -10.95 2.76 -2.72
CA SER A 315 -10.79 3.07 -1.30
C SER A 315 -11.20 4.51 -0.99
N ALA A 316 -11.69 4.73 0.23
CA ALA A 316 -12.01 6.06 0.76
C ALA A 316 -10.77 6.96 0.84
N ARG A 317 -10.97 8.28 0.94
CA ARG A 317 -9.93 9.30 1.15
C ARG A 317 -10.43 10.38 2.09
N ARG A 318 -9.55 10.85 2.98
CA ARG A 318 -9.86 11.95 3.92
C ARG A 318 -10.04 13.28 3.22
N VAL A 319 -9.34 13.48 2.12
CA VAL A 319 -9.44 14.68 1.31
C VAL A 319 -10.01 14.31 -0.05
N ASP A 320 -11.14 14.92 -0.40
CA ASP A 320 -11.75 14.75 -1.72
C ASP A 320 -11.09 15.74 -2.69
N PRO A 321 -10.52 15.28 -3.80
CA PRO A 321 -9.95 16.16 -4.81
C PRO A 321 -10.99 17.03 -5.55
N GLY A 322 -12.30 16.81 -5.37
CA GLY A 322 -13.36 17.65 -5.92
C GLY A 322 -13.23 17.87 -7.44
N ALA A 323 -13.58 19.09 -7.88
CA ALA A 323 -13.56 19.48 -9.30
C ALA A 323 -12.15 19.54 -9.95
N GLY A 324 -11.07 19.46 -9.17
CA GLY A 324 -9.70 19.47 -9.71
C GLY A 324 -9.41 18.31 -10.68
N MET A 325 -10.11 17.20 -10.56
CA MET A 325 -10.01 16.07 -11.49
C MET A 325 -10.60 16.35 -12.88
N ALA A 326 -11.56 17.25 -13.01
CA ALA A 326 -12.18 17.56 -14.30
C ALA A 326 -11.17 18.17 -15.28
N THR A 327 -10.12 18.82 -14.78
CA THR A 327 -9.07 19.45 -15.57
C THR A 327 -8.11 18.43 -16.20
N PHE A 328 -7.90 17.27 -15.55
CA PHE A 328 -6.99 16.21 -16.04
C PHE A 328 -7.70 15.15 -16.88
N ALA A 329 -9.04 15.12 -16.89
CA ALA A 329 -9.83 14.12 -17.59
C ALA A 329 -10.02 14.41 -19.10
N LYS A 330 -9.58 15.56 -19.63
CA LYS A 330 -9.67 15.85 -21.06
C LYS A 330 -8.43 15.33 -21.79
N PRO A 331 -8.56 14.36 -22.74
CA PRO A 331 -7.48 14.03 -23.62
C PRO A 331 -7.11 15.28 -24.44
N VAL A 332 -5.82 15.62 -24.46
CA VAL A 332 -5.29 16.59 -25.44
C VAL A 332 -5.52 15.95 -26.82
N PRO A 333 -6.22 16.61 -27.75
CA PRO A 333 -6.35 16.09 -29.11
C PRO A 333 -4.95 15.95 -29.68
N ALA A 334 -4.66 14.78 -30.24
CA ALA A 334 -3.46 14.54 -31.01
C ALA A 334 -3.47 15.49 -32.22
N SER A 335 -2.53 16.39 -32.28
CA SER A 335 -2.21 17.23 -33.43
C SER A 335 -1.19 16.55 -34.32
#